data_8031aebc27351c8d0fbbdbfbcaba6a65
#
_entry.id   8031aebc27351c8d0fbbdbfbcaba6a65
#
_cell.length_a   1.000
_cell.length_b   1.000
_cell.length_c   1.000
_cell.angle_alpha   90.00
_cell.angle_beta   90.00
_cell.angle_gamma   90.00
#
_symmetry.space_group_name_H-M   'P 1'
#
loop_
_entity.id
_entity.type
_entity.pdbx_description
1 polymer ?
#
loop_
_entity_poly.entity_id
_entity_poly.type
_entity_poly.pdbx_seq_one_letter_code
_entity_poly.pdbx_strand_id
1 'polypeptide(L)'
;WFLYDEPKQELVTYYGDYFRKVNFEIKPLLVKIFTEEFSKTDIGGTKIKNPLEYILLLTSELKTQRPESTTIAFFLKQQGMDLFNPPNVKGWDGGKSWLTSQIYLQRNNVADLLSSGKSIPRSKLERENTLNKKQAFSISLDWNTKGTNKEIIKELTDRLLFSTDTSLQQDLEKILKYDFDPQSLGANDAVLRLFNAIIKSPEFQLI
;
A
#
# COMPACT_ATOMS: atom_id res chain seq x y z
N TRP A 1 6.95 15.93 4.84
CA TRP A 1 6.07 14.88 5.39
C TRP A 1 4.91 14.54 4.44
N PHE A 2 4.19 15.52 3.92
CA PHE A 2 2.97 15.26 3.13
C PHE A 2 3.22 14.91 1.67
N LEU A 3 4.34 15.32 1.10
CA LEU A 3 4.57 15.30 -0.35
C LEU A 3 5.83 14.55 -0.75
N TYR A 4 6.95 14.83 -0.09
CA TYR A 4 8.27 14.33 -0.48
C TYR A 4 9.00 13.77 0.73
N ASP A 5 9.70 12.65 0.54
CA ASP A 5 10.62 12.12 1.57
C ASP A 5 11.86 13.00 1.68
N GLU A 6 12.38 13.49 0.55
CA GLU A 6 13.57 14.36 0.46
C GLU A 6 13.23 15.61 -0.40
N PRO A 7 12.63 16.66 0.19
CA PRO A 7 12.29 17.86 -0.57
C PRO A 7 13.54 18.62 -1.01
N LYS A 8 13.54 19.17 -2.24
CA LYS A 8 14.61 20.02 -2.72
C LYS A 8 14.75 21.26 -1.83
N GLN A 9 15.99 21.70 -1.60
CA GLN A 9 16.28 22.85 -0.74
C GLN A 9 15.58 24.14 -1.21
N GLU A 10 15.43 24.33 -2.51
CA GLU A 10 14.69 25.47 -3.09
C GLU A 10 13.22 25.49 -2.65
N LEU A 11 12.58 24.33 -2.62
CA LEU A 11 11.19 24.18 -2.17
C LEU A 11 11.07 24.49 -0.68
N VAL A 12 12.01 23.99 0.13
CA VAL A 12 12.07 24.26 1.56
C VAL A 12 12.22 25.76 1.82
N THR A 13 13.10 26.43 1.07
CA THR A 13 13.30 27.87 1.18
C THR A 13 12.04 28.64 0.79
N TYR A 14 11.44 28.30 -0.34
CA TYR A 14 10.22 28.95 -0.85
C TYR A 14 9.06 28.92 0.15
N TYR A 15 8.74 27.74 0.68
CA TYR A 15 7.67 27.62 1.67
C TYR A 15 8.07 28.14 3.05
N GLY A 16 9.34 28.09 3.39
CA GLY A 16 9.87 28.69 4.62
C GLY A 16 9.73 30.21 4.62
N ASP A 17 10.00 30.87 3.49
CA ASP A 17 9.82 32.32 3.35
C ASP A 17 8.33 32.72 3.40
N TYR A 18 7.47 31.92 2.77
CA TYR A 18 6.02 32.13 2.90
C TYR A 18 5.55 31.95 4.34
N PHE A 19 6.03 30.93 5.05
CA PHE A 19 5.67 30.67 6.43
C PHE A 19 6.03 31.85 7.36
N ARG A 20 7.17 32.48 7.14
CA ARG A 20 7.56 33.73 7.85
C ARG A 20 6.60 34.89 7.52
N LYS A 21 6.21 35.05 6.23
CA LYS A 21 5.29 36.12 5.78
C LYS A 21 3.90 35.97 6.39
N VAL A 22 3.43 34.77 6.65
CA VAL A 22 2.15 34.53 7.32
C VAL A 22 2.26 34.40 8.82
N ASN A 23 3.32 34.96 9.40
CA ASN A 23 3.57 35.03 10.84
C ASN A 23 3.56 33.65 11.52
N PHE A 24 4.12 32.62 10.84
CA PHE A 24 4.20 31.23 11.30
C PHE A 24 2.84 30.55 11.52
N GLU A 25 1.79 31.03 10.84
CA GLU A 25 0.51 30.33 10.85
C GLU A 25 0.55 29.09 9.96
N ILE A 26 0.22 27.92 10.53
CA ILE A 26 0.32 26.64 9.83
C ILE A 26 -0.78 26.48 8.77
N LYS A 27 -2.01 26.93 9.04
CA LYS A 27 -3.13 26.75 8.11
C LYS A 27 -2.90 27.39 6.75
N PRO A 28 -2.51 28.68 6.63
CA PRO A 28 -2.18 29.28 5.34
C PRO A 28 -1.05 28.57 4.62
N LEU A 29 -0.01 28.12 5.34
CA LEU A 29 1.08 27.35 4.78
C LEU A 29 0.59 26.04 4.16
N LEU A 30 -0.21 25.24 4.87
CA LEU A 30 -0.75 23.98 4.36
C LEU A 30 -1.65 24.19 3.15
N VAL A 31 -2.52 25.20 3.20
CA VAL A 31 -3.38 25.54 2.04
C VAL A 31 -2.51 25.85 0.81
N LYS A 32 -1.47 26.67 0.99
CA LYS A 32 -0.58 27.02 -0.13
C LYS A 32 0.16 25.78 -0.66
N ILE A 33 0.75 24.97 0.22
CA ILE A 33 1.46 23.74 -0.17
C ILE A 33 0.51 22.82 -0.96
N PHE A 34 -0.67 22.52 -0.43
CA PHE A 34 -1.58 21.59 -1.07
C PHE A 34 -2.13 22.15 -2.41
N THR A 35 -2.41 23.44 -2.49
CA THR A 35 -2.89 24.03 -3.72
C THR A 35 -1.83 24.03 -4.83
N GLU A 36 -0.58 24.35 -4.50
CA GLU A 36 0.48 24.48 -5.49
C GLU A 36 1.11 23.14 -5.87
N GLU A 37 1.33 22.23 -4.90
CA GLU A 37 2.01 20.97 -5.17
C GLU A 37 1.07 19.93 -5.76
N PHE A 38 -0.15 19.77 -5.24
CA PHE A 38 -1.11 18.79 -5.79
C PHE A 38 -1.64 19.14 -7.19
N SER A 39 -1.40 20.35 -7.67
CA SER A 39 -1.67 20.69 -9.07
C SER A 39 -0.60 20.19 -10.05
N LYS A 40 0.53 19.73 -9.55
CA LYS A 40 1.63 19.21 -10.37
C LYS A 40 1.38 17.75 -10.73
N THR A 41 1.66 17.39 -11.96
CA THR A 41 1.44 16.03 -12.47
C THR A 41 2.49 15.01 -12.02
N ASP A 42 3.63 15.50 -11.54
CA ASP A 42 4.81 14.71 -11.15
C ASP A 42 4.97 14.49 -9.64
N ILE A 43 3.94 14.83 -8.86
CA ILE A 43 4.00 14.72 -7.40
C ILE A 43 3.84 13.28 -6.91
N GLY A 44 3.13 12.45 -7.65
CA GLY A 44 2.85 11.10 -7.22
C GLY A 44 4.02 10.15 -7.42
N GLY A 45 4.03 9.10 -6.61
CA GLY A 45 5.11 8.11 -6.62
C GLY A 45 6.42 8.62 -6.04
N THR A 46 6.40 9.75 -5.33
CA THR A 46 7.62 10.36 -4.76
C THR A 46 7.91 9.92 -3.34
N LYS A 47 6.93 9.32 -2.68
CA LYS A 47 7.02 8.89 -1.28
C LYS A 47 6.78 7.39 -1.16
N ILE A 48 7.61 6.73 -0.35
CA ILE A 48 7.45 5.30 -0.05
C ILE A 48 6.39 5.13 1.05
N LYS A 49 5.38 4.30 0.79
CA LYS A 49 4.39 3.91 1.81
C LYS A 49 5.08 3.37 3.05
N ASN A 50 4.77 3.90 4.23
CA ASN A 50 5.21 3.26 5.46
C ASN A 50 4.46 1.94 5.69
N PRO A 51 4.93 1.05 6.60
CA PRO A 51 4.29 -0.24 6.83
C PRO A 51 2.80 -0.16 7.20
N LEU A 52 2.40 0.86 7.95
CA LEU A 52 1.00 1.05 8.35
C LEU A 52 0.12 1.45 7.16
N GLU A 53 0.56 2.41 6.36
CA GLU A 53 -0.12 2.82 5.12
C GLU A 53 -0.29 1.62 4.17
N TYR A 54 0.77 0.83 4.00
CA TYR A 54 0.75 -0.37 3.16
C TYR A 54 -0.29 -1.40 3.64
N ILE A 55 -0.29 -1.76 4.91
CA ILE A 55 -1.19 -2.79 5.45
C ILE A 55 -2.64 -2.30 5.50
N LEU A 56 -2.88 -1.05 5.90
CA LEU A 56 -4.23 -0.50 5.96
C LEU A 56 -4.85 -0.42 4.57
N LEU A 57 -4.07 -0.04 3.55
CA LEU A 57 -4.55 -0.04 2.18
C LEU A 57 -4.93 -1.45 1.72
N LEU A 58 -4.09 -2.45 1.97
CA LEU A 58 -4.39 -3.85 1.61
C LEU A 58 -5.65 -4.38 2.30
N THR A 59 -5.79 -4.14 3.60
CA THR A 59 -6.94 -4.62 4.37
C THR A 59 -8.24 -3.90 3.98
N SER A 60 -8.15 -2.63 3.59
CA SER A 60 -9.28 -1.84 3.08
C SER A 60 -9.72 -2.34 1.71
N GLU A 61 -8.80 -2.53 0.77
CA GLU A 61 -9.09 -3.00 -0.59
C GLU A 61 -9.68 -4.43 -0.60
N LEU A 62 -9.14 -5.30 0.23
CA LEU A 62 -9.64 -6.67 0.39
C LEU A 62 -10.88 -6.75 1.29
N LYS A 63 -11.41 -5.63 1.77
CA LYS A 63 -12.56 -5.59 2.71
C LYS A 63 -12.43 -6.63 3.81
N THR A 64 -11.21 -6.80 4.30
CA THR A 64 -10.89 -7.82 5.30
C THR A 64 -11.76 -7.64 6.53
N GLN A 65 -12.62 -8.60 6.81
CA GLN A 65 -13.49 -8.52 7.98
C GLN A 65 -12.67 -8.78 9.25
N ARG A 66 -12.48 -7.72 10.04
CA ARG A 66 -11.84 -7.75 11.36
C ARG A 66 -10.49 -8.50 11.37
N PRO A 67 -9.46 -8.00 10.67
CA PRO A 67 -8.14 -8.52 10.94
C PRO A 67 -7.88 -8.27 12.43
N GLU A 68 -7.49 -9.33 13.17
CA GLU A 68 -7.12 -9.14 14.58
C GLU A 68 -6.01 -8.09 14.67
N SER A 69 -6.15 -7.11 15.55
CA SER A 69 -5.15 -6.04 15.75
C SER A 69 -3.75 -6.61 16.04
N THR A 70 -3.68 -7.76 16.70
CA THR A 70 -2.44 -8.51 16.95
C THR A 70 -1.77 -8.98 15.66
N THR A 71 -2.55 -9.39 14.67
CA THR A 71 -2.05 -9.79 13.35
C THR A 71 -1.49 -8.60 12.59
N ILE A 72 -2.20 -7.48 12.59
CA ILE A 72 -1.71 -6.23 11.99
C ILE A 72 -0.42 -5.79 12.67
N ALA A 73 -0.39 -5.74 14.00
CA ALA A 73 0.79 -5.37 14.78
C ALA A 73 1.99 -6.29 14.47
N PHE A 74 1.76 -7.59 14.31
CA PHE A 74 2.79 -8.54 13.92
C PHE A 74 3.35 -8.21 12.52
N PHE A 75 2.52 -7.93 11.52
CA PHE A 75 2.99 -7.56 10.19
C PHE A 75 3.74 -6.24 10.16
N LEU A 76 3.29 -5.26 10.93
CA LEU A 76 3.99 -3.99 11.08
C LEU A 76 5.39 -4.20 11.66
N LYS A 77 5.50 -5.00 12.71
CA LYS A 77 6.78 -5.34 13.34
C LYS A 77 7.72 -6.07 12.39
N GLN A 78 7.22 -7.01 11.59
CA GLN A 78 8.00 -7.70 10.56
C GLN A 78 8.57 -6.75 9.49
N GLN A 79 7.90 -5.63 9.24
CA GLN A 79 8.32 -4.58 8.32
C GLN A 79 9.11 -3.46 9.02
N GLY A 80 9.52 -3.64 10.26
CA GLY A 80 10.35 -2.68 11.00
C GLY A 80 9.58 -1.59 11.73
N MET A 81 8.23 -1.64 11.75
CA MET A 81 7.39 -0.70 12.49
C MET A 81 6.72 -1.39 13.68
N ASP A 82 7.41 -1.43 14.82
CA ASP A 82 6.81 -1.88 16.09
C ASP A 82 5.91 -0.74 16.62
N LEU A 83 4.61 -0.82 16.34
CA LEU A 83 3.67 0.26 16.57
C LEU A 83 3.64 0.66 18.06
N PHE A 84 3.69 1.96 18.34
CA PHE A 84 3.82 2.57 19.67
C PHE A 84 5.15 2.29 20.41
N ASN A 85 6.09 1.61 19.75
CA ASN A 85 7.41 1.34 20.30
C ASN A 85 8.51 1.75 19.29
N PRO A 86 8.69 3.05 19.03
CA PRO A 86 9.69 3.53 18.09
C PRO A 86 11.12 3.21 18.60
N PRO A 87 12.10 3.05 17.68
CA PRO A 87 13.47 2.67 18.06
C PRO A 87 14.19 3.73 18.90
N ASN A 88 13.76 4.98 18.83
CA ASN A 88 14.32 6.10 19.60
C ASN A 88 13.33 7.27 19.64
N VAL A 89 13.71 8.35 20.33
CA VAL A 89 12.87 9.56 20.49
C VAL A 89 12.58 10.30 19.18
N LYS A 90 13.37 10.09 18.14
CA LYS A 90 13.13 10.65 16.80
C LYS A 90 12.00 9.90 16.07
N GLY A 91 11.67 8.68 16.45
CA GLY A 91 10.75 7.80 15.76
C GLY A 91 11.44 6.84 14.80
N TRP A 92 10.78 6.49 13.72
CA TRP A 92 11.32 5.67 12.63
C TRP A 92 11.98 6.57 11.59
N ASP A 93 13.05 6.10 10.94
CA ASP A 93 13.80 6.90 9.95
C ASP A 93 12.97 7.26 8.71
N GLY A 94 12.02 6.41 8.31
CA GLY A 94 11.16 6.69 7.16
C GLY A 94 11.83 6.48 5.79
N GLY A 95 11.16 6.94 4.72
CA GLY A 95 11.67 6.94 3.36
C GLY A 95 12.22 5.60 2.91
N LYS A 96 13.41 5.59 2.34
CA LYS A 96 14.07 4.38 1.80
C LYS A 96 14.25 3.24 2.81
N SER A 97 14.23 3.54 4.13
CA SER A 97 14.32 2.52 5.16
C SER A 97 13.12 1.57 5.14
N TRP A 98 11.99 2.01 4.60
CA TRP A 98 10.78 1.18 4.43
C TRP A 98 10.78 0.28 3.20
N LEU A 99 11.84 0.31 2.36
CA LEU A 99 11.91 -0.45 1.12
C LEU A 99 13.28 -1.14 0.93
N THR A 100 13.86 -1.62 2.02
CA THR A 100 15.03 -2.52 1.94
C THR A 100 14.60 -3.86 1.33
N SER A 101 15.54 -4.61 0.75
CA SER A 101 15.26 -5.93 0.17
C SER A 101 14.55 -6.88 1.14
N GLN A 102 14.93 -6.84 2.42
CA GLN A 102 14.28 -7.64 3.47
C GLN A 102 12.83 -7.21 3.69
N ILE A 103 12.57 -5.90 3.80
CA ILE A 103 11.21 -5.37 4.02
C ILE A 103 10.35 -5.61 2.79
N TYR A 104 10.89 -5.43 1.58
CA TYR A 104 10.17 -5.73 0.35
C TYR A 104 9.75 -7.22 0.28
N LEU A 105 10.62 -8.14 0.66
CA LEU A 105 10.27 -9.56 0.78
C LEU A 105 9.16 -9.79 1.81
N GLN A 106 9.22 -9.13 2.97
CA GLN A 106 8.16 -9.22 3.98
C GLN A 106 6.82 -8.66 3.47
N ARG A 107 6.84 -7.55 2.72
CA ARG A 107 5.64 -7.00 2.08
C ARG A 107 5.02 -8.00 1.11
N ASN A 108 5.83 -8.65 0.27
CA ASN A 108 5.35 -9.67 -0.65
C ASN A 108 4.74 -10.88 0.08
N ASN A 109 5.34 -11.32 1.18
CA ASN A 109 4.79 -12.39 2.02
C ASN A 109 3.44 -11.99 2.64
N VAL A 110 3.31 -10.74 3.10
CA VAL A 110 2.06 -10.20 3.65
C VAL A 110 1.00 -10.10 2.55
N ALA A 111 1.38 -9.62 1.36
CA ALA A 111 0.50 -9.56 0.20
C ALA A 111 -0.07 -10.94 -0.18
N ASP A 112 0.80 -11.96 -0.25
CA ASP A 112 0.39 -13.35 -0.53
C ASP A 112 -0.56 -13.90 0.53
N LEU A 113 -0.27 -13.62 1.77
CA LEU A 113 -1.09 -14.12 2.87
C LEU A 113 -2.46 -13.47 2.90
N LEU A 114 -2.53 -12.13 2.80
CA LEU A 114 -3.79 -11.38 2.82
C LEU A 114 -4.65 -11.70 1.60
N SER A 115 -4.08 -11.72 0.40
CA SER A 115 -4.84 -12.02 -0.83
C SER A 115 -5.24 -13.48 -0.97
N SER A 116 -4.64 -14.41 -0.23
CA SER A 116 -5.05 -15.81 -0.21
C SER A 116 -6.25 -16.11 0.69
N GLY A 117 -6.64 -15.19 1.57
CA GLY A 117 -7.66 -15.42 2.59
C GLY A 117 -7.30 -16.50 3.61
N LYS A 118 -6.05 -16.99 3.60
CA LYS A 118 -5.61 -18.06 4.50
C LYS A 118 -5.27 -17.50 5.88
N SER A 119 -5.63 -18.26 6.90
CA SER A 119 -5.25 -17.92 8.27
C SER A 119 -3.75 -18.00 8.48
N ILE A 120 -3.23 -17.08 9.28
CA ILE A 120 -1.85 -17.14 9.76
C ILE A 120 -1.76 -18.28 10.79
N PRO A 121 -0.80 -19.22 10.63
CA PRO A 121 -0.57 -20.21 11.68
C PRO A 121 -0.16 -19.49 12.98
N ARG A 122 -0.92 -19.67 14.04
CA ARG A 122 -0.63 -19.07 15.36
C ARG A 122 0.77 -19.45 15.90
N SER A 123 1.32 -20.57 15.48
CA SER A 123 2.71 -20.97 15.82
C SER A 123 3.79 -19.98 15.35
N LYS A 124 3.47 -19.10 14.40
CA LYS A 124 4.36 -17.98 14.02
C LYS A 124 4.09 -16.70 14.81
N LEU A 125 2.90 -16.56 15.41
CA LEU A 125 2.47 -15.41 16.18
C LEU A 125 2.73 -15.54 17.68
N GLU A 126 2.72 -16.75 18.19
CA GLU A 126 2.84 -17.01 19.63
C GLU A 126 3.86 -18.14 19.90
N ARG A 127 4.94 -17.79 20.57
CA ARG A 127 5.74 -18.78 21.32
C ARG A 127 5.15 -19.04 22.72
N GLU A 128 4.05 -18.37 23.08
CA GLU A 128 3.43 -18.53 24.40
C GLU A 128 1.90 -18.56 24.31
N ASN A 129 1.37 -19.73 24.66
CA ASN A 129 0.03 -20.05 25.17
C ASN A 129 -1.23 -19.97 24.30
N THR A 130 -1.70 -21.19 24.05
CA THR A 130 -3.04 -21.77 24.14
C THR A 130 -4.14 -21.43 23.15
N LEU A 131 -4.60 -22.54 22.56
CA LEU A 131 -5.94 -22.88 22.09
C LEU A 131 -6.45 -22.32 20.75
N ASN A 132 -6.28 -23.19 19.75
CA ASN A 132 -7.24 -23.51 18.69
C ASN A 132 -8.23 -22.44 18.22
N LYS A 133 -7.90 -21.81 17.09
CA LYS A 133 -8.78 -21.74 15.93
C LYS A 133 -8.01 -21.14 14.75
N LYS A 134 -7.91 -21.86 13.65
CA LYS A 134 -7.53 -21.33 12.35
C LYS A 134 -8.61 -20.30 11.96
N GLN A 135 -8.39 -19.03 12.18
CA GLN A 135 -9.27 -17.99 11.69
C GLN A 135 -8.85 -17.65 10.27
N ALA A 136 -9.59 -18.16 9.30
CA ALA A 136 -9.51 -17.69 7.92
C ALA A 136 -10.06 -16.25 7.88
N PHE A 137 -9.35 -15.35 7.18
CA PHE A 137 -9.89 -14.04 6.89
C PHE A 137 -10.92 -14.16 5.79
N SER A 138 -12.10 -13.59 5.99
CA SER A 138 -12.99 -13.34 4.88
C SER A 138 -12.46 -12.14 4.11
N ILE A 139 -12.14 -12.35 2.84
CA ILE A 139 -11.72 -11.28 1.92
C ILE A 139 -12.75 -11.13 0.81
N SER A 140 -12.93 -9.91 0.35
CA SER A 140 -13.73 -9.55 -0.80
C SER A 140 -13.06 -8.40 -1.53
N LEU A 141 -12.80 -8.57 -2.81
CA LEU A 141 -12.25 -7.53 -3.67
C LEU A 141 -13.36 -7.02 -4.58
N ASP A 142 -13.57 -5.71 -4.62
CA ASP A 142 -14.46 -5.10 -5.59
C ASP A 142 -13.76 -4.95 -6.94
N TRP A 143 -14.44 -5.36 -7.99
CA TRP A 143 -13.97 -5.23 -9.36
C TRP A 143 -15.13 -5.24 -10.35
N ASN A 144 -14.92 -4.73 -11.55
CA ASN A 144 -15.96 -4.65 -12.58
C ASN A 144 -16.24 -6.03 -13.19
N THR A 145 -17.26 -6.73 -12.66
CA THR A 145 -17.67 -8.07 -13.10
C THR A 145 -18.26 -8.13 -14.52
N LYS A 146 -18.41 -6.97 -15.18
CA LYS A 146 -18.96 -6.86 -16.55
C LYS A 146 -17.94 -6.29 -17.53
N GLY A 147 -16.76 -5.94 -17.06
CA GLY A 147 -15.72 -5.34 -17.88
C GLY A 147 -14.96 -6.36 -18.70
N THR A 148 -14.33 -5.89 -19.75
CA THR A 148 -13.29 -6.62 -20.48
C THR A 148 -12.02 -6.75 -19.65
N ASN A 149 -11.11 -7.67 -20.01
CA ASN A 149 -9.81 -7.82 -19.34
C ASN A 149 -9.07 -6.49 -19.18
N LYS A 150 -9.04 -5.68 -20.25
CA LYS A 150 -8.38 -4.37 -20.25
C LYS A 150 -9.05 -3.37 -19.31
N GLU A 151 -10.37 -3.37 -19.24
CA GLU A 151 -11.11 -2.50 -18.34
C GLU A 151 -10.92 -2.90 -16.88
N ILE A 152 -10.88 -4.20 -16.58
CA ILE A 152 -10.62 -4.71 -15.23
C ILE A 152 -9.19 -4.36 -14.78
N ILE A 153 -8.18 -4.58 -15.65
CA ILE A 153 -6.79 -4.22 -15.37
C ILE A 153 -6.68 -2.72 -15.14
N LYS A 154 -7.27 -1.93 -16.04
CA LYS A 154 -7.23 -0.46 -15.94
C LYS A 154 -7.89 0.04 -14.66
N GLU A 155 -9.07 -0.46 -14.30
CA GLU A 155 -9.76 -0.09 -13.06
C GLU A 155 -8.90 -0.36 -11.83
N LEU A 156 -8.31 -1.55 -11.73
CA LEU A 156 -7.46 -1.91 -10.60
C LEU A 156 -6.16 -1.09 -10.56
N THR A 157 -5.54 -0.87 -11.70
CA THR A 157 -4.32 -0.06 -11.75
C THR A 157 -4.58 1.40 -11.44
N ASP A 158 -5.64 2.00 -12.00
CA ASP A 158 -6.02 3.40 -11.72
C ASP A 158 -6.37 3.62 -10.24
N ARG A 159 -6.92 2.59 -9.58
CA ARG A 159 -7.30 2.65 -8.16
C ARG A 159 -6.12 2.44 -7.22
N LEU A 160 -5.14 1.63 -7.60
CA LEU A 160 -4.09 1.15 -6.71
C LEU A 160 -2.74 1.81 -6.96
N LEU A 161 -2.48 2.24 -8.20
CA LEU A 161 -1.19 2.78 -8.62
C LEU A 161 -1.33 4.25 -9.00
N PHE A 162 -0.28 4.98 -8.75
CA PHE A 162 -0.17 6.37 -9.17
C PHE A 162 0.13 6.50 -10.67
N SER A 163 0.97 5.61 -11.19
CA SER A 163 1.29 5.50 -12.62
C SER A 163 1.53 4.04 -12.98
N THR A 164 1.31 3.71 -14.24
CA THR A 164 1.55 2.38 -14.78
C THR A 164 2.42 2.51 -16.02
N ASP A 165 3.56 1.85 -16.04
CA ASP A 165 4.38 1.78 -17.23
C ASP A 165 3.89 0.69 -18.22
N THR A 166 4.40 0.74 -19.44
CA THR A 166 4.01 -0.21 -20.50
C THR A 166 4.43 -1.64 -20.15
N SER A 167 5.56 -1.82 -19.47
CA SER A 167 6.07 -3.14 -19.09
C SER A 167 5.16 -3.82 -18.07
N LEU A 168 4.82 -3.10 -17.00
CA LEU A 168 3.88 -3.59 -15.98
C LEU A 168 2.53 -3.94 -16.62
N GLN A 169 2.00 -3.06 -17.47
CA GLN A 169 0.72 -3.31 -18.13
C GLN A 169 0.74 -4.61 -18.94
N GLN A 170 1.79 -4.86 -19.73
CA GLN A 170 1.95 -6.10 -20.49
C GLN A 170 2.04 -7.34 -19.60
N ASP A 171 2.69 -7.24 -18.44
CA ASP A 171 2.79 -8.36 -17.51
C ASP A 171 1.44 -8.63 -16.83
N LEU A 172 0.67 -7.59 -16.49
CA LEU A 172 -0.68 -7.76 -15.94
C LEU A 172 -1.65 -8.38 -16.97
N GLU A 173 -1.54 -8.03 -18.25
CA GLU A 173 -2.34 -8.63 -19.32
C GLU A 173 -2.08 -10.15 -19.48
N LYS A 174 -0.88 -10.62 -19.15
CA LYS A 174 -0.57 -12.06 -19.16
C LYS A 174 -1.26 -12.82 -18.01
N ILE A 175 -1.62 -12.14 -16.91
CA ILE A 175 -2.27 -12.75 -15.75
C ILE A 175 -3.76 -12.97 -16.02
N LEU A 176 -4.45 -11.96 -16.55
CA LEU A 176 -5.79 -12.13 -17.10
C LEU A 176 -5.70 -12.47 -18.58
N LYS A 177 -5.67 -13.74 -18.91
CA LYS A 177 -5.61 -14.23 -20.30
C LYS A 177 -6.76 -13.65 -21.12
N TYR A 178 -6.55 -13.61 -22.45
CA TYR A 178 -7.53 -13.04 -23.38
C TYR A 178 -8.90 -13.77 -23.36
N ASP A 179 -8.93 -15.03 -22.92
CA ASP A 179 -10.12 -15.88 -22.78
C ASP A 179 -10.75 -15.86 -21.38
N PHE A 180 -10.32 -14.90 -20.53
CA PHE A 180 -10.90 -14.73 -19.21
C PHE A 180 -12.38 -14.36 -19.30
N ASP A 181 -13.23 -15.16 -18.64
CA ASP A 181 -14.66 -14.89 -18.51
C ASP A 181 -14.98 -14.36 -17.12
N PRO A 182 -15.40 -13.09 -16.99
CA PRO A 182 -15.78 -12.47 -15.70
C PRO A 182 -16.93 -13.18 -14.98
N GLN A 183 -17.73 -13.96 -15.70
CA GLN A 183 -18.87 -14.69 -15.14
C GLN A 183 -18.54 -16.15 -14.73
N SER A 184 -17.31 -16.59 -14.99
CA SER A 184 -16.87 -17.94 -14.63
C SER A 184 -16.71 -18.10 -13.12
N LEU A 185 -16.87 -19.34 -12.61
CA LEU A 185 -16.67 -19.66 -11.19
C LEU A 185 -15.26 -19.34 -10.68
N GLY A 186 -14.26 -19.29 -11.54
CA GLY A 186 -12.86 -18.98 -11.22
C GLY A 186 -12.48 -17.49 -11.37
N ALA A 187 -13.42 -16.63 -11.77
CA ALA A 187 -13.14 -15.23 -12.07
C ALA A 187 -12.55 -14.46 -10.87
N ASN A 188 -13.15 -14.62 -9.70
CA ASN A 188 -12.64 -13.97 -8.47
C ASN A 188 -11.20 -14.38 -8.14
N ASP A 189 -10.85 -15.64 -8.29
CA ASP A 189 -9.49 -16.13 -8.03
C ASP A 189 -8.49 -15.57 -9.06
N ALA A 190 -8.91 -15.43 -10.32
CA ALA A 190 -8.08 -14.83 -11.35
C ALA A 190 -7.82 -13.33 -11.07
N VAL A 191 -8.87 -12.59 -10.68
CA VAL A 191 -8.74 -11.17 -10.33
C VAL A 191 -7.96 -10.97 -9.03
N LEU A 192 -8.09 -11.87 -8.05
CA LEU A 192 -7.23 -11.85 -6.85
C LEU A 192 -5.75 -12.10 -7.19
N ARG A 193 -5.44 -12.96 -8.17
CA ARG A 193 -4.05 -13.09 -8.66
C ARG A 193 -3.56 -11.82 -9.34
N LEU A 194 -4.40 -11.17 -10.14
CA LEU A 194 -4.09 -9.88 -10.75
C LEU A 194 -3.83 -8.82 -9.67
N PHE A 195 -4.72 -8.69 -8.71
CA PHE A 195 -4.56 -7.80 -7.56
C PHE A 195 -3.24 -8.07 -6.82
N ASN A 196 -2.96 -9.34 -6.54
CA ASN A 196 -1.71 -9.75 -5.87
C ASN A 196 -0.46 -9.33 -6.67
N ALA A 197 -0.48 -9.45 -7.98
CA ALA A 197 0.62 -8.98 -8.82
C ALA A 197 0.80 -7.46 -8.76
N ILE A 198 -0.29 -6.70 -8.80
CA ILE A 198 -0.27 -5.24 -8.70
C ILE A 198 0.32 -4.80 -7.36
N ILE A 199 -0.15 -5.34 -6.23
CA ILE A 199 0.31 -4.93 -4.90
C ILE A 199 1.75 -5.34 -4.57
N LYS A 200 2.32 -6.23 -5.36
CA LYS A 200 3.74 -6.61 -5.30
C LYS A 200 4.63 -5.79 -6.23
N SER A 201 4.06 -5.00 -7.13
CA SER A 201 4.86 -4.16 -8.02
C SER A 201 5.61 -3.07 -7.25
N PRO A 202 6.73 -2.57 -7.78
CA PRO A 202 7.44 -1.43 -7.21
C PRO A 202 6.56 -0.17 -7.13
N GLU A 203 5.71 0.06 -8.13
CA GLU A 203 4.82 1.21 -8.23
C GLU A 203 3.83 1.26 -7.06
N PHE A 204 3.33 0.10 -6.63
CA PHE A 204 2.43 0.01 -5.49
C PHE A 204 3.10 0.39 -4.15
N GLN A 205 4.42 0.33 -4.06
CA GLN A 205 5.13 0.73 -2.83
C GLN A 205 5.14 2.25 -2.62
N LEU A 206 4.76 3.01 -3.64
CA LEU A 206 4.83 4.47 -3.68
C LEU A 206 3.45 5.12 -3.47
N ILE A 207 3.48 6.37 -2.95
CA ILE A 207 2.32 7.28 -2.82
C ILE A 207 2.56 8.48 -3.71
#